data_701b57a2b7a39327a7e5db27d9c47487
#
_entry.id   701b57a2b7a39327a7e5db27d9c47487
#
_cell.length_a   1.000
_cell.length_b   1.000
_cell.length_c   1.000
_cell.angle_alpha   90.00
_cell.angle_beta   90.00
_cell.angle_gamma   90.00
#
_symmetry.space_group_name_H-M   'P 1'
#
loop_
_entity.id
_entity.type
_entity.pdbx_description
1 polymer ?
#
loop_
_entity_poly.entity_id
_entity_poly.type
_entity_poly.pdbx_seq_one_letter_code
_entity_poly.pdbx_strand_id
1 'polypeptide(L)'
;MDSKNVIAAIALSSAVIVLYSLFFIPEQKTIDKNLVEKNKIEKSTDAPKIDQKETLVTISRDEALQLNDRIKFENSNIIGSISLKGASIDDLTFKNYRVELNDETKVTLLGPRNIDEGYLVESGFVTTDKNLDVPNADTVWKVVGNDKLTNKNPIKLTWSNTQGITFEKEISLDDKYLFTIKQRVINTTNKKY
;
A
#
# COMPACT_ATOMS: atom_id res chain seq x y z
N MET A 1 -26.96 48.56 20.21
CA MET A 1 -26.38 48.11 18.93
C MET A 1 -27.48 48.19 17.89
N ASP A 2 -27.27 48.95 16.82
CA ASP A 2 -28.30 49.13 15.79
C ASP A 2 -28.50 47.83 15.02
N SER A 3 -29.68 47.24 15.18
CA SER A 3 -30.07 46.00 14.48
C SER A 3 -29.95 46.10 12.95
N LYS A 4 -30.04 47.30 12.40
CA LYS A 4 -29.81 47.57 10.98
C LYS A 4 -28.37 47.24 10.54
N ASN A 5 -27.35 47.56 11.36
CA ASN A 5 -25.96 47.30 11.05
C ASN A 5 -25.63 45.82 11.14
N VAL A 6 -26.27 45.09 12.07
CA VAL A 6 -26.13 43.63 12.18
C VAL A 6 -26.73 42.92 10.97
N ILE A 7 -27.91 43.34 10.53
CA ILE A 7 -28.55 42.78 9.33
C ILE A 7 -27.73 43.07 8.09
N ALA A 8 -27.19 44.27 7.96
CA ALA A 8 -26.32 44.63 6.83
C ALA A 8 -25.03 43.81 6.80
N ALA A 9 -24.42 43.55 7.97
CA ALA A 9 -23.20 42.71 8.06
C ALA A 9 -23.46 41.25 7.66
N ILE A 10 -24.60 40.68 8.13
CA ILE A 10 -24.99 39.31 7.76
C ILE A 10 -25.27 39.21 6.24
N ALA A 11 -26.00 40.19 5.67
CA ALA A 11 -26.29 40.21 4.25
C ALA A 11 -25.00 40.31 3.40
N LEU A 12 -24.03 41.14 3.81
CA LEU A 12 -22.77 41.31 3.12
C LEU A 12 -21.94 40.00 3.20
N SER A 13 -21.86 39.38 4.36
CA SER A 13 -21.16 38.09 4.54
C SER A 13 -21.76 36.99 3.67
N SER A 14 -23.08 36.88 3.64
CA SER A 14 -23.78 35.90 2.81
C SER A 14 -23.54 36.14 1.32
N ALA A 15 -23.55 37.40 0.88
CA ALA A 15 -23.25 37.75 -0.51
C ALA A 15 -21.83 37.34 -0.93
N VAL A 16 -20.84 37.51 -0.06
CA VAL A 16 -19.46 37.07 -0.32
C VAL A 16 -19.37 35.57 -0.46
N ILE A 17 -20.04 34.81 0.42
CA ILE A 17 -20.06 33.35 0.36
C ILE A 17 -20.71 32.86 -0.95
N VAL A 18 -21.82 33.44 -1.34
CA VAL A 18 -22.52 33.10 -2.60
C VAL A 18 -21.64 33.43 -3.81
N LEU A 19 -21.03 34.60 -3.84
CA LEU A 19 -20.10 34.96 -4.93
C LEU A 19 -18.89 34.01 -5.00
N TYR A 20 -18.32 33.65 -3.84
CA TYR A 20 -17.23 32.68 -3.80
C TYR A 20 -17.67 31.32 -4.33
N SER A 21 -18.85 30.83 -3.96
CA SER A 21 -19.38 29.56 -4.44
C SER A 21 -19.62 29.52 -5.94
N LEU A 22 -20.05 30.64 -6.53
CA LEU A 22 -20.30 30.73 -7.96
C LEU A 22 -19.01 30.79 -8.82
N PHE A 23 -17.95 31.40 -8.28
CA PHE A 23 -16.73 31.63 -9.06
C PHE A 23 -15.57 30.66 -8.74
N PHE A 24 -15.55 30.08 -7.54
CA PHE A 24 -14.40 29.28 -7.06
C PHE A 24 -14.71 27.82 -6.72
N ILE A 25 -15.98 27.42 -6.63
CA ILE A 25 -16.32 26.01 -6.45
C ILE A 25 -16.53 25.40 -7.84
N PRO A 26 -15.64 24.48 -8.31
CA PRO A 26 -15.88 23.77 -9.56
C PRO A 26 -17.14 22.90 -9.41
N GLU A 27 -18.01 22.91 -10.42
CA GLU A 27 -19.21 22.08 -10.49
C GLU A 27 -18.83 20.61 -10.23
N GLN A 28 -19.32 20.04 -9.14
CA GLN A 28 -19.33 18.60 -8.96
C GLN A 28 -20.31 18.02 -9.98
N LYS A 29 -19.77 17.51 -11.08
CA LYS A 29 -20.54 16.70 -12.02
C LYS A 29 -21.05 15.47 -11.28
N THR A 30 -22.37 15.46 -11.03
CA THR A 30 -23.09 14.25 -10.67
C THR A 30 -22.83 13.21 -11.76
N ILE A 31 -22.19 12.10 -11.38
CA ILE A 31 -21.94 11.00 -12.27
C ILE A 31 -23.27 10.29 -12.52
N ASP A 32 -23.92 10.60 -13.64
CA ASP A 32 -25.01 9.80 -14.18
C ASP A 32 -24.48 8.41 -14.53
N LYS A 33 -25.06 7.40 -13.90
CA LYS A 33 -24.81 5.98 -14.15
C LYS A 33 -25.43 5.53 -15.47
N ASN A 34 -24.93 5.97 -16.59
CA ASN A 34 -25.17 5.31 -17.91
C ASN A 34 -24.54 6.18 -18.99
N LEU A 35 -23.31 5.84 -19.35
CA LEU A 35 -22.86 5.97 -20.74
C LEU A 35 -21.41 5.44 -20.84
N VAL A 36 -21.32 4.17 -21.18
CA VAL A 36 -20.12 3.58 -21.78
C VAL A 36 -20.10 4.05 -23.23
N GLU A 37 -19.20 4.97 -23.59
CA GLU A 37 -18.63 4.98 -24.94
C GLU A 37 -17.35 5.82 -25.00
N LYS A 38 -16.34 5.15 -25.50
CA LYS A 38 -15.08 5.58 -26.14
C LYS A 38 -14.85 7.10 -26.24
N ASN A 39 -13.77 7.57 -25.65
CA ASN A 39 -12.96 8.59 -26.29
C ASN A 39 -11.46 8.40 -26.00
N LYS A 40 -10.76 8.32 -27.09
CA LYS A 40 -9.33 8.29 -27.34
C LYS A 40 -8.64 9.49 -26.67
N ILE A 41 -7.75 9.26 -25.72
CA ILE A 41 -6.93 10.33 -25.13
C ILE A 41 -5.51 10.17 -25.61
N GLU A 42 -5.03 11.23 -26.24
CA GLU A 42 -3.67 11.41 -26.69
C GLU A 42 -2.68 11.50 -25.50
N LYS A 43 -1.49 11.02 -25.76
CA LYS A 43 -0.36 10.92 -24.85
C LYS A 43 0.02 12.26 -24.22
N SER A 44 0.13 12.32 -22.89
CA SER A 44 1.10 13.14 -22.21
C SER A 44 1.88 12.28 -21.20
N THR A 45 3.17 12.38 -21.31
CA THR A 45 4.24 11.62 -20.67
C THR A 45 4.39 12.04 -19.22
N ASP A 46 4.77 11.05 -18.36
CA ASP A 46 5.28 11.19 -16.99
C ASP A 46 4.26 11.27 -15.83
N ALA A 47 3.57 10.14 -15.63
CA ALA A 47 3.17 9.69 -14.30
C ALA A 47 3.17 8.15 -14.30
N PRO A 48 3.48 7.45 -13.20
CA PRO A 48 3.37 6.00 -13.15
C PRO A 48 1.94 5.60 -13.49
N LYS A 49 1.77 4.87 -14.60
CA LYS A 49 0.48 4.31 -14.97
C LYS A 49 0.08 3.29 -13.89
N ILE A 50 -0.96 3.60 -13.16
CA ILE A 50 -1.74 2.60 -12.45
C ILE A 50 -2.54 1.90 -13.55
N ASP A 51 -1.99 0.80 -14.06
CA ASP A 51 -2.65 -0.02 -15.07
C ASP A 51 -3.85 -0.73 -14.43
N GLN A 52 -4.97 -0.52 -15.12
CA GLN A 52 -6.19 -1.34 -15.17
C GLN A 52 -6.76 -1.77 -13.82
N LYS A 53 -7.91 -1.21 -13.53
CA LYS A 53 -8.90 -1.76 -12.62
C LYS A 53 -9.34 -3.14 -13.13
N GLU A 54 -8.51 -4.18 -12.90
CA GLU A 54 -9.03 -5.53 -12.82
C GLU A 54 -10.14 -5.45 -11.77
N THR A 55 -11.31 -5.95 -12.10
CA THR A 55 -12.37 -6.21 -11.11
C THR A 55 -11.81 -7.27 -10.18
N LEU A 56 -11.07 -6.83 -9.17
CA LEU A 56 -10.57 -7.71 -8.12
C LEU A 56 -11.80 -8.31 -7.46
N VAL A 57 -12.00 -9.60 -7.67
CA VAL A 57 -12.98 -10.35 -6.88
C VAL A 57 -12.51 -10.23 -5.43
N THR A 58 -13.25 -9.47 -4.65
CA THR A 58 -12.95 -9.28 -3.24
C THR A 58 -13.25 -10.59 -2.51
N ILE A 59 -12.25 -11.13 -1.83
CA ILE A 59 -12.36 -12.34 -1.02
C ILE A 59 -12.21 -11.98 0.46
N SER A 60 -12.54 -12.90 1.35
CA SER A 60 -12.32 -12.70 2.78
C SER A 60 -10.81 -12.59 3.09
N ARG A 61 -10.47 -11.90 4.20
CA ARG A 61 -9.09 -11.78 4.65
C ARG A 61 -8.44 -13.16 4.89
N ASP A 62 -9.16 -14.07 5.51
CA ASP A 62 -8.64 -15.41 5.82
C ASP A 62 -8.33 -16.21 4.55
N GLU A 63 -9.17 -16.14 3.54
CA GLU A 63 -8.92 -16.74 2.23
C GLU A 63 -7.71 -16.09 1.56
N ALA A 64 -7.61 -14.76 1.58
CA ALA A 64 -6.50 -14.03 0.99
C ALA A 64 -5.14 -14.38 1.61
N LEU A 65 -5.10 -14.59 2.94
CA LEU A 65 -3.89 -14.97 3.67
C LEU A 65 -3.43 -16.42 3.34
N GLN A 66 -4.30 -17.25 2.80
CA GLN A 66 -3.96 -18.63 2.41
C GLN A 66 -3.48 -18.77 0.97
N LEU A 67 -3.59 -17.73 0.13
CA LEU A 67 -3.24 -17.80 -1.28
C LEU A 67 -1.75 -17.95 -1.56
N ASN A 68 -0.88 -17.51 -0.64
CA ASN A 68 0.56 -17.51 -0.83
C ASN A 68 1.27 -17.99 0.45
N ASP A 69 2.47 -18.54 0.26
CA ASP A 69 3.35 -18.82 1.39
C ASP A 69 3.71 -17.54 2.15
N ARG A 70 3.79 -17.65 3.47
CA ARG A 70 3.96 -16.49 4.35
C ARG A 70 4.94 -16.76 5.48
N ILE A 71 5.65 -15.72 5.90
CA ILE A 71 6.44 -15.72 7.12
C ILE A 71 5.67 -14.99 8.21
N LYS A 72 5.43 -15.66 9.32
CA LYS A 72 4.78 -15.06 10.49
C LYS A 72 5.76 -14.17 11.25
N PHE A 73 5.23 -13.06 11.76
CA PHE A 73 5.94 -12.23 12.72
C PHE A 73 5.09 -11.96 13.97
N GLU A 74 5.79 -11.77 15.07
CA GLU A 74 5.16 -11.48 16.34
C GLU A 74 6.16 -10.83 17.30
N ASN A 75 5.69 -9.81 18.02
CA ASN A 75 6.32 -9.29 19.23
C ASN A 75 5.25 -9.02 20.32
N SER A 76 5.57 -8.24 21.35
CA SER A 76 4.62 -7.91 22.43
C SER A 76 3.44 -7.03 21.98
N ASN A 77 3.57 -6.30 20.87
CA ASN A 77 2.65 -5.25 20.44
C ASN A 77 1.85 -5.61 19.16
N ILE A 78 2.46 -6.37 18.26
CA ILE A 78 1.88 -6.70 16.96
C ILE A 78 2.03 -8.17 16.62
N ILE A 79 1.12 -8.65 15.78
CA ILE A 79 1.14 -9.97 15.15
C ILE A 79 0.73 -9.84 13.69
N GLY A 80 1.30 -10.67 12.83
CA GLY A 80 0.95 -10.67 11.42
C GLY A 80 1.83 -11.58 10.59
N SER A 81 1.87 -11.33 9.30
CA SER A 81 2.68 -12.10 8.37
C SER A 81 3.12 -11.32 7.14
N ILE A 82 4.20 -11.79 6.52
CA ILE A 82 4.78 -11.26 5.29
C ILE A 82 4.51 -12.26 4.18
N SER A 83 3.90 -11.83 3.08
CA SER A 83 3.72 -12.65 1.90
C SER A 83 5.06 -12.90 1.21
N LEU A 84 5.37 -14.15 0.84
CA LEU A 84 6.55 -14.44 0.01
C LEU A 84 6.36 -14.01 -1.44
N LYS A 85 5.12 -13.81 -1.90
CA LYS A 85 4.84 -13.17 -3.19
C LYS A 85 4.97 -11.66 -3.02
N GLY A 86 5.88 -11.04 -3.77
CA GLY A 86 6.21 -9.61 -3.69
C GLY A 86 7.05 -9.22 -2.47
N ALA A 87 7.21 -10.09 -1.47
CA ALA A 87 7.80 -9.79 -0.17
C ALA A 87 7.11 -8.60 0.50
N SER A 88 5.77 -8.58 0.47
CA SER A 88 4.92 -7.52 1.01
C SER A 88 4.52 -7.79 2.46
N ILE A 89 4.47 -6.72 3.28
CA ILE A 89 3.88 -6.76 4.62
C ILE A 89 2.41 -6.37 4.45
N ASP A 90 1.54 -7.34 4.39
CA ASP A 90 0.12 -7.18 4.07
C ASP A 90 -0.81 -7.87 5.08
N ASP A 91 -0.32 -8.10 6.28
CA ASP A 91 -1.07 -8.66 7.39
C ASP A 91 -0.44 -8.18 8.70
N LEU A 92 -1.08 -7.22 9.37
CA LEU A 92 -0.65 -6.72 10.66
C LEU A 92 -1.85 -6.35 11.53
N THR A 93 -1.88 -6.90 12.72
CA THR A 93 -2.89 -6.64 13.75
C THR A 93 -2.21 -6.17 15.02
N PHE A 94 -2.73 -5.12 15.64
CA PHE A 94 -2.28 -4.63 16.94
C PHE A 94 -2.84 -5.52 18.07
N LYS A 95 -1.97 -5.98 18.97
CA LYS A 95 -2.37 -6.84 20.11
C LYS A 95 -3.05 -6.05 21.22
N ASN A 96 -2.68 -4.78 21.37
CA ASN A 96 -3.06 -3.94 22.52
C ASN A 96 -4.13 -2.90 22.17
N TYR A 97 -4.60 -2.84 20.90
CA TYR A 97 -5.62 -1.89 20.47
C TYR A 97 -6.87 -2.64 20.02
N ARG A 98 -8.02 -2.12 20.41
CA ARG A 98 -9.35 -2.64 20.05
C ARG A 98 -10.07 -1.63 19.16
N VAL A 99 -10.96 -2.12 18.32
CA VAL A 99 -11.78 -1.29 17.44
C VAL A 99 -12.72 -0.42 18.26
N GLU A 100 -13.33 -1.01 19.30
CA GLU A 100 -14.22 -0.33 20.25
C GLU A 100 -13.83 -0.69 21.69
N LEU A 101 -14.17 0.19 22.65
CA LEU A 101 -13.80 0.02 24.06
C LEU A 101 -14.35 -1.28 24.68
N ASN A 102 -15.52 -1.70 24.26
CA ASN A 102 -16.24 -2.88 24.79
C ASN A 102 -16.17 -4.09 23.87
N ASP A 103 -15.39 -4.04 22.78
CA ASP A 103 -15.23 -5.14 21.84
C ASP A 103 -13.88 -5.85 22.05
N GLU A 104 -13.85 -7.15 21.80
CA GLU A 104 -12.62 -7.95 21.80
C GLU A 104 -11.88 -7.87 20.45
N THR A 105 -12.52 -7.31 19.41
CA THR A 105 -11.97 -7.17 18.06
C THR A 105 -10.75 -6.26 18.04
N LYS A 106 -9.63 -6.80 17.58
CA LYS A 106 -8.37 -6.07 17.49
C LYS A 106 -8.32 -5.20 16.23
N VAL A 107 -7.62 -4.08 16.34
CA VAL A 107 -7.38 -3.21 15.18
C VAL A 107 -6.42 -3.90 14.22
N THR A 108 -6.87 -4.17 13.00
CA THR A 108 -6.05 -4.62 11.88
C THR A 108 -5.62 -3.40 11.07
N LEU A 109 -4.30 -3.21 10.93
CA LEU A 109 -3.73 -2.08 10.22
C LEU A 109 -3.47 -2.43 8.75
N LEU A 110 -2.96 -3.63 8.47
CA LEU A 110 -2.62 -4.06 7.12
C LEU A 110 -3.45 -5.27 6.72
N GLY A 111 -3.87 -5.29 5.47
CA GLY A 111 -4.62 -6.39 4.84
C GLY A 111 -4.16 -6.63 3.40
N PRO A 112 -4.30 -7.87 2.88
CA PRO A 112 -3.93 -8.22 1.52
C PRO A 112 -4.64 -7.38 0.46
N ARG A 113 -4.01 -7.26 -0.72
CA ARG A 113 -4.47 -6.40 -1.83
C ARG A 113 -5.89 -6.74 -2.34
N ASN A 114 -6.29 -7.99 -2.27
CA ASN A 114 -7.54 -8.53 -2.85
C ASN A 114 -8.67 -8.69 -1.84
N ILE A 115 -8.60 -8.00 -0.72
CA ILE A 115 -9.74 -7.84 0.19
C ILE A 115 -10.33 -6.44 0.09
N ASP A 116 -11.54 -6.27 0.59
CA ASP A 116 -12.11 -4.94 0.80
C ASP A 116 -11.24 -4.18 1.81
N GLU A 117 -10.92 -2.92 1.52
CA GLU A 117 -10.01 -2.10 2.34
C GLU A 117 -8.57 -2.68 2.51
N GLY A 118 -8.08 -3.43 1.53
CA GLY A 118 -6.71 -3.96 1.55
C GLY A 118 -5.68 -2.83 1.59
N TYR A 119 -4.78 -2.87 2.60
CA TYR A 119 -3.71 -1.90 2.77
C TYR A 119 -2.41 -2.61 3.12
N LEU A 120 -1.34 -2.34 2.37
CA LEU A 120 -0.10 -3.09 2.48
C LEU A 120 1.13 -2.21 2.28
N VAL A 121 2.28 -2.72 2.74
CA VAL A 121 3.59 -2.08 2.54
C VAL A 121 4.41 -2.93 1.58
N GLU A 122 4.88 -2.30 0.50
CA GLU A 122 5.79 -2.91 -0.46
C GLU A 122 7.09 -2.12 -0.55
N SER A 123 8.18 -2.82 -0.75
CA SER A 123 9.48 -2.25 -1.12
C SER A 123 10.01 -3.03 -2.31
N GLY A 124 10.65 -2.36 -3.27
CA GLY A 124 11.04 -3.01 -4.51
C GLY A 124 12.37 -2.50 -5.06
N PHE A 125 12.75 -3.08 -6.18
CA PHE A 125 13.90 -2.70 -6.98
C PHE A 125 13.39 -2.15 -8.30
N VAL A 126 14.03 -1.09 -8.78
CA VAL A 126 13.74 -0.49 -10.08
C VAL A 126 15.00 -0.47 -10.92
N THR A 127 14.84 -0.55 -12.23
CA THR A 127 15.94 -0.48 -13.18
C THR A 127 15.61 0.44 -14.33
N THR A 128 16.61 1.13 -14.86
CA THR A 128 16.53 1.87 -16.12
C THR A 128 16.88 0.99 -17.33
N ASP A 129 17.55 -0.13 -17.12
CA ASP A 129 17.83 -1.11 -18.17
C ASP A 129 16.60 -2.01 -18.38
N LYS A 130 15.91 -1.84 -19.51
CA LYS A 130 14.73 -2.62 -19.87
C LYS A 130 15.00 -4.13 -20.08
N ASN A 131 16.24 -4.51 -20.22
CA ASN A 131 16.65 -5.91 -20.40
C ASN A 131 17.04 -6.58 -19.09
N LEU A 132 17.12 -5.84 -17.98
CA LEU A 132 17.42 -6.41 -16.68
C LEU A 132 16.12 -6.81 -15.99
N ASP A 133 15.99 -8.11 -15.72
CA ASP A 133 14.89 -8.64 -14.94
C ASP A 133 15.10 -8.35 -13.45
N VAL A 134 14.17 -7.63 -12.85
CA VAL A 134 14.17 -7.26 -11.43
C VAL A 134 12.90 -7.80 -10.76
N PRO A 135 12.95 -8.13 -9.45
CA PRO A 135 11.78 -8.64 -8.75
C PRO A 135 10.67 -7.60 -8.68
N ASN A 136 9.44 -8.04 -8.86
CA ASN A 136 8.20 -7.26 -8.86
C ASN A 136 7.19 -7.80 -7.84
N ALA A 137 5.96 -7.30 -7.85
CA ALA A 137 4.89 -7.70 -6.94
C ALA A 137 4.46 -9.17 -7.07
N ASP A 138 4.72 -9.81 -8.23
CA ASP A 138 4.40 -11.22 -8.47
C ASP A 138 5.55 -12.17 -8.20
N THR A 139 6.74 -11.64 -7.93
CA THR A 139 7.93 -12.44 -7.64
C THR A 139 7.79 -13.22 -6.35
N VAL A 140 8.02 -14.54 -6.42
CA VAL A 140 8.04 -15.40 -5.23
C VAL A 140 9.45 -15.44 -4.67
N TRP A 141 9.61 -14.94 -3.47
CA TRP A 141 10.89 -14.90 -2.76
C TRP A 141 11.15 -16.19 -1.99
N LYS A 142 12.42 -16.55 -1.87
CA LYS A 142 12.87 -17.69 -1.06
C LYS A 142 13.38 -17.21 0.30
N VAL A 143 13.00 -17.94 1.35
CA VAL A 143 13.50 -17.69 2.71
C VAL A 143 14.86 -18.31 2.87
N VAL A 144 15.80 -17.59 3.49
CA VAL A 144 17.13 -18.08 3.86
C VAL A 144 17.32 -17.93 5.36
N GLY A 145 17.52 -19.03 6.05
CA GLY A 145 17.70 -19.03 7.51
C GLY A 145 16.39 -19.13 8.27
N ASN A 146 16.08 -18.13 9.09
CA ASN A 146 14.91 -18.14 9.97
C ASN A 146 13.60 -18.08 9.19
N ASP A 147 12.62 -18.85 9.59
CA ASP A 147 11.26 -18.94 9.03
C ASP A 147 10.22 -18.12 9.82
N LYS A 148 10.64 -17.50 10.93
CA LYS A 148 9.81 -16.63 11.76
C LYS A 148 10.56 -15.33 12.09
N LEU A 149 9.90 -14.18 11.88
CA LEU A 149 10.44 -12.89 12.24
C LEU A 149 10.04 -12.53 13.68
N THR A 150 11.03 -12.21 14.49
CA THR A 150 10.84 -11.71 15.87
C THR A 150 11.77 -10.52 16.10
N ASN A 151 11.62 -9.86 17.25
CA ASN A 151 12.53 -8.77 17.64
C ASN A 151 14.01 -9.20 17.81
N LYS A 152 14.29 -10.50 17.88
CA LYS A 152 15.65 -11.06 17.99
C LYS A 152 16.15 -11.77 16.75
N ASN A 153 15.24 -12.22 15.90
CA ASN A 153 15.54 -13.04 14.73
C ASN A 153 15.04 -12.33 13.46
N PRO A 154 15.90 -11.61 12.75
CA PRO A 154 15.57 -11.09 11.43
C PRO A 154 15.39 -12.23 10.42
N ILE A 155 14.68 -11.97 9.35
CA ILE A 155 14.53 -12.87 8.23
C ILE A 155 15.30 -12.36 7.02
N LYS A 156 15.76 -13.28 6.18
CA LYS A 156 16.40 -12.98 4.91
C LYS A 156 15.63 -13.61 3.77
N LEU A 157 15.27 -12.81 2.78
CA LEU A 157 14.62 -13.23 1.56
C LEU A 157 15.57 -13.05 0.39
N THR A 158 15.60 -14.00 -0.54
CA THR A 158 16.40 -13.91 -1.73
C THR A 158 15.61 -14.27 -2.98
N TRP A 159 15.98 -13.65 -4.08
CA TRP A 159 15.53 -14.02 -5.42
C TRP A 159 16.66 -13.77 -6.42
N SER A 160 16.83 -14.67 -7.37
CA SER A 160 17.87 -14.54 -8.41
C SER A 160 17.21 -14.60 -9.78
N ASN A 161 17.60 -13.68 -10.66
CA ASN A 161 17.18 -13.72 -12.05
C ASN A 161 18.05 -14.72 -12.86
N THR A 162 17.67 -14.95 -14.12
CA THR A 162 18.43 -15.80 -15.06
C THR A 162 19.72 -15.16 -15.56
N GLN A 163 19.95 -13.89 -15.24
CA GLN A 163 21.09 -13.09 -15.70
C GLN A 163 22.26 -13.09 -14.68
N GLY A 164 22.15 -13.86 -13.59
CA GLY A 164 23.20 -13.98 -12.58
C GLY A 164 23.18 -12.86 -11.53
N ILE A 165 22.07 -12.15 -11.41
CA ILE A 165 21.87 -11.12 -10.37
C ILE A 165 21.01 -11.70 -9.27
N THR A 166 21.46 -11.54 -8.02
CA THR A 166 20.71 -11.93 -6.83
C THR A 166 20.28 -10.70 -6.06
N PHE A 167 19.01 -10.66 -5.72
CA PHE A 167 18.37 -9.62 -4.91
C PHE A 167 18.10 -10.18 -3.52
N GLU A 168 18.42 -9.40 -2.51
CA GLU A 168 18.22 -9.79 -1.12
C GLU A 168 17.43 -8.72 -0.38
N LYS A 169 16.54 -9.17 0.51
CA LYS A 169 15.89 -8.33 1.52
C LYS A 169 16.15 -8.94 2.89
N GLU A 170 16.70 -8.17 3.79
CA GLU A 170 16.77 -8.50 5.21
C GLU A 170 15.73 -7.65 5.95
N ILE A 171 14.81 -8.30 6.64
CA ILE A 171 13.74 -7.65 7.38
C ILE A 171 13.92 -7.94 8.85
N SER A 172 14.01 -6.90 9.66
CA SER A 172 14.05 -6.97 11.11
C SER A 172 12.89 -6.19 11.73
N LEU A 173 12.48 -6.61 12.91
CA LEU A 173 11.40 -6.01 13.69
C LEU A 173 11.96 -5.68 15.07
N ASP A 174 11.72 -4.47 15.58
CA ASP A 174 12.06 -4.12 16.94
C ASP A 174 11.04 -4.69 17.95
N ASP A 175 11.20 -4.37 19.22
CA ASP A 175 10.27 -4.77 20.28
C ASP A 175 9.00 -3.92 20.36
N LYS A 176 8.88 -2.88 19.50
CA LYS A 176 7.72 -1.99 19.41
C LYS A 176 6.98 -2.18 18.08
N TYR A 177 7.25 -1.33 17.09
CA TYR A 177 6.50 -1.26 15.84
C TYR A 177 7.38 -1.03 14.62
N LEU A 178 8.72 -0.88 14.77
CA LEU A 178 9.59 -0.51 13.68
C LEU A 178 10.07 -1.74 12.90
N PHE A 179 9.71 -1.79 11.62
CA PHE A 179 10.32 -2.67 10.65
C PHE A 179 11.50 -1.96 9.98
N THR A 180 12.63 -2.64 9.89
CA THR A 180 13.78 -2.18 9.11
C THR A 180 14.00 -3.14 7.95
N ILE A 181 13.98 -2.61 6.72
CA ILE A 181 14.18 -3.37 5.49
C ILE A 181 15.50 -2.94 4.87
N LYS A 182 16.47 -3.85 4.82
CA LYS A 182 17.73 -3.68 4.10
C LYS A 182 17.67 -4.42 2.78
N GLN A 183 17.98 -3.73 1.69
CA GLN A 183 17.98 -4.28 0.35
C GLN A 183 19.41 -4.35 -0.18
N ARG A 184 19.73 -5.45 -0.86
CA ARG A 184 21.04 -5.66 -1.48
C ARG A 184 20.87 -6.27 -2.86
N VAL A 185 21.73 -5.88 -3.79
CA VAL A 185 21.87 -6.49 -5.11
C VAL A 185 23.28 -7.08 -5.19
N ILE A 186 23.38 -8.33 -5.59
CA ILE A 186 24.64 -9.06 -5.78
C ILE A 186 24.73 -9.40 -7.26
N ASN A 187 25.74 -8.84 -7.91
CA ASN A 187 26.07 -9.13 -9.30
C ASN A 187 27.30 -10.04 -9.34
N THR A 188 27.12 -11.28 -9.75
CA THR A 188 28.21 -12.26 -9.89
C THR A 188 28.75 -12.34 -11.32
N THR A 189 28.28 -11.46 -12.20
CA THR A 189 28.70 -11.41 -13.60
C THR A 189 29.76 -10.33 -13.84
N ASN A 190 30.42 -10.37 -14.99
CA ASN A 190 31.36 -9.33 -15.41
C ASN A 190 30.65 -8.12 -16.06
N LYS A 191 29.32 -8.15 -16.19
CA LYS A 191 28.53 -7.12 -16.85
C LYS A 191 28.11 -6.07 -15.82
N LYS A 192 28.20 -4.80 -16.17
CA LYS A 192 27.65 -3.68 -15.39
C LYS A 192 26.20 -3.42 -15.85
N TYR A 193 25.35 -3.19 -14.89
CA TYR A 193 23.94 -2.82 -15.07
C TYR A 193 23.66 -1.47 -14.45
#